data_7f49cd88c2ee435e2fec463066f326c1
#
_entry.id   7f49cd88c2ee435e2fec463066f326c1
#
_cell.length_a   1.000
_cell.length_b   1.000
_cell.length_c   1.000
_cell.angle_alpha   90.00
_cell.angle_beta   90.00
_cell.angle_gamma   90.00
#
_symmetry.space_group_name_H-M   'P 1'
#
loop_
_entity.id
_entity.type
_entity.pdbx_description
1 polymer ?
#
loop_
_entity_poly.entity_id
_entity_poly.type
_entity_poly.pdbx_seq_one_letter_code
_entity_poly.pdbx_strand_id
1 'polypeptide(L)'
;MPRGPAAADHQGGIACFSVDTAVEEHGPHLPLATDTIQSYGVLEKLAAEYPDLHRVAPVEYGQLTWGLPFGLSVDITAPLLTRYVDGFARAVMQWARPDALYVVDVHGSIVHRTAIKDGLASSECPRWAFRWLHDSLVEFAGERGDQHAGGVETVLVELINGQLVDDQLWPAAIDEIAAGQMEMNRAIELSADLAEFIEVVEASSGQDVPLNGIVGDIYNARQLDAAEMMQRMLNVATQDLENLRC
;
A
#
# COMPACT_ATOMS: atom_id res chain seq x y z
N MET A 1 -22.51 -5.04 22.02
CA MET A 1 -21.39 -4.30 21.40
C MET A 1 -20.91 -3.28 22.42
N PRO A 2 -19.61 -3.20 22.74
CA PRO A 2 -19.11 -2.10 23.56
C PRO A 2 -19.38 -0.79 22.81
N ARG A 3 -19.90 0.20 23.52
CA ARG A 3 -20.03 1.55 22.96
C ARG A 3 -18.61 2.07 22.77
N GLY A 4 -18.27 2.50 21.57
CA GLY A 4 -17.04 3.24 21.35
C GLY A 4 -16.97 4.49 22.23
N PRO A 5 -15.77 5.07 22.45
CA PRO A 5 -15.60 6.27 23.23
C PRO A 5 -16.56 7.37 22.73
N ALA A 6 -17.10 8.14 23.67
CA ALA A 6 -18.05 9.21 23.33
C ALA A 6 -17.35 10.23 22.40
N ALA A 7 -18.09 10.75 21.41
CA ALA A 7 -17.59 11.70 20.41
C ALA A 7 -16.91 12.98 20.98
N ALA A 8 -16.98 13.19 22.30
CA ALA A 8 -16.32 14.30 22.99
C ALA A 8 -14.80 14.09 23.20
N ASP A 9 -14.31 12.86 23.09
CA ASP A 9 -12.90 12.52 23.40
C ASP A 9 -11.94 12.61 22.19
N HIS A 10 -12.46 12.92 20.99
CA HIS A 10 -11.68 12.93 19.75
C HIS A 10 -11.61 14.31 19.07
N GLN A 11 -11.82 15.40 19.81
CA GLN A 11 -11.68 16.74 19.25
C GLN A 11 -10.21 17.18 19.26
N GLY A 12 -9.75 17.66 18.10
CA GLY A 12 -8.35 18.06 17.89
C GLY A 12 -7.44 16.90 17.49
N GLY A 13 -6.14 17.15 17.42
CA GLY A 13 -5.14 16.20 16.99
C GLY A 13 -5.17 15.89 15.49
N ILE A 14 -4.55 14.79 15.10
CA ILE A 14 -4.44 14.39 13.69
C ILE A 14 -5.22 13.09 13.48
N ALA A 15 -6.20 13.07 12.58
CA ALA A 15 -6.80 11.82 12.16
C ALA A 15 -5.96 11.20 11.02
N CYS A 16 -5.66 9.91 11.14
CA CYS A 16 -4.88 9.20 10.13
C CYS A 16 -5.61 7.97 9.60
N PHE A 17 -5.44 7.71 8.31
CA PHE A 17 -5.94 6.52 7.64
C PHE A 17 -5.09 6.18 6.42
N SER A 18 -5.20 4.95 5.97
CA SER A 18 -4.60 4.53 4.71
C SER A 18 -5.64 4.48 3.60
N VAL A 19 -5.17 4.62 2.36
CA VAL A 19 -5.96 4.42 1.15
C VAL A 19 -5.16 3.48 0.27
N ASP A 20 -5.51 2.22 0.31
CA ASP A 20 -4.77 1.13 -0.33
C ASP A 20 -5.67 0.26 -1.20
N THR A 21 -5.16 -0.90 -1.56
CA THR A 21 -5.86 -1.96 -2.28
C THR A 21 -5.87 -3.22 -1.42
N ALA A 22 -7.00 -3.52 -0.75
CA ALA A 22 -7.12 -4.70 0.12
C ALA A 22 -7.47 -5.98 -0.63
N VAL A 23 -7.84 -5.88 -1.91
CA VAL A 23 -8.11 -7.01 -2.79
C VAL A 23 -7.30 -6.84 -4.06
N GLU A 24 -6.03 -7.15 -3.95
CA GLU A 24 -5.04 -7.11 -5.02
C GLU A 24 -4.19 -8.38 -4.98
N GLU A 25 -3.98 -8.98 -6.14
CA GLU A 25 -3.10 -10.13 -6.28
C GLU A 25 -1.67 -9.73 -5.93
N HIS A 26 -1.00 -10.45 -5.04
CA HIS A 26 0.37 -10.21 -4.57
C HIS A 26 1.22 -11.48 -4.61
N GLY A 27 1.18 -12.18 -5.72
CA GLY A 27 1.89 -13.45 -5.87
C GLY A 27 1.28 -14.58 -5.02
N PRO A 28 1.79 -15.79 -5.16
CA PRO A 28 1.22 -16.96 -4.50
C PRO A 28 1.49 -17.02 -2.98
N HIS A 29 2.34 -16.16 -2.45
CA HIS A 29 2.87 -16.23 -1.07
C HIS A 29 2.39 -15.11 -0.15
N LEU A 30 1.79 -14.05 -0.68
CA LEU A 30 1.31 -12.91 0.09
C LEU A 30 -0.23 -12.85 0.10
N PRO A 31 -0.83 -12.26 1.15
CA PRO A 31 -2.27 -12.07 1.20
C PRO A 31 -2.71 -10.96 0.24
N LEU A 32 -3.97 -11.01 -0.22
CA LEU A 32 -4.55 -9.98 -1.09
C LEU A 32 -4.54 -8.59 -0.46
N ALA A 33 -4.50 -8.48 0.87
CA ALA A 33 -4.51 -7.21 1.60
C ALA A 33 -3.10 -6.70 1.94
N THR A 34 -2.08 -7.11 1.21
CA THR A 34 -0.66 -6.78 1.46
C THR A 34 -0.43 -5.29 1.66
N ASP A 35 -0.97 -4.44 0.80
CA ASP A 35 -0.84 -2.99 0.91
C ASP A 35 -1.44 -2.44 2.19
N THR A 36 -2.70 -2.82 2.47
CA THR A 36 -3.39 -2.38 3.68
C THR A 36 -2.67 -2.85 4.95
N ILE A 37 -2.13 -4.06 4.96
CA ILE A 37 -1.37 -4.59 6.10
C ILE A 37 -0.13 -3.73 6.36
N GLN A 38 0.62 -3.38 5.35
CA GLN A 38 1.84 -2.57 5.47
C GLN A 38 1.52 -1.15 5.93
N SER A 39 0.64 -0.44 5.23
CA SER A 39 0.22 0.92 5.56
C SER A 39 -0.34 1.00 6.99
N TYR A 40 -1.23 0.08 7.32
CA TYR A 40 -1.89 0.08 8.62
C TYR A 40 -0.95 -0.32 9.75
N GLY A 41 0.01 -1.20 9.47
CA GLY A 41 1.08 -1.57 10.40
C GLY A 41 1.96 -0.37 10.79
N VAL A 42 2.26 0.52 9.85
CA VAL A 42 2.97 1.78 10.11
C VAL A 42 2.10 2.72 10.96
N LEU A 43 0.83 2.92 10.59
CA LEU A 43 -0.08 3.79 11.34
C LEU A 43 -0.33 3.28 12.76
N GLU A 44 -0.34 1.95 12.98
CA GLU A 44 -0.49 1.37 14.30
C GLU A 44 0.69 1.69 15.21
N LYS A 45 1.91 1.58 14.69
CA LYS A 45 3.13 1.93 15.43
C LYS A 45 3.17 3.43 15.75
N LEU A 46 2.84 4.29 14.80
CA LEU A 46 2.77 5.74 15.02
C LEU A 46 1.72 6.10 16.08
N ALA A 47 0.53 5.52 16.03
CA ALA A 47 -0.53 5.81 17.00
C ALA A 47 -0.20 5.31 18.42
N ALA A 48 0.68 4.33 18.55
CA ALA A 48 1.21 3.90 19.85
C ALA A 48 2.19 4.91 20.46
N GLU A 49 2.91 5.66 19.62
CA GLU A 49 3.89 6.69 20.05
C GLU A 49 3.26 8.08 20.20
N TYR A 50 2.25 8.41 19.42
CA TYR A 50 1.62 9.73 19.34
C TYR A 50 0.16 9.68 19.82
N PRO A 51 -0.13 10.02 21.11
CA PRO A 51 -1.48 9.96 21.66
C PRO A 51 -2.52 10.88 20.98
N ASP A 52 -2.06 11.91 20.28
CA ASP A 52 -2.86 12.86 19.49
C ASP A 52 -3.14 12.38 18.07
N LEU A 53 -2.62 11.20 17.69
CA LEU A 53 -2.86 10.57 16.39
C LEU A 53 -4.04 9.59 16.48
N HIS A 54 -5.14 9.93 15.85
CA HIS A 54 -6.38 9.16 15.86
C HIS A 54 -6.51 8.31 14.61
N ARG A 55 -6.30 7.01 14.76
CA ARG A 55 -6.38 6.07 13.65
C ARG A 55 -7.83 5.80 13.26
N VAL A 56 -8.16 6.05 12.00
CA VAL A 56 -9.46 5.75 11.37
C VAL A 56 -9.35 4.46 10.55
N ALA A 57 -10.46 3.81 10.26
CA ALA A 57 -10.47 2.62 9.40
C ALA A 57 -9.90 2.94 8.00
N PRO A 58 -9.22 1.99 7.35
CA PRO A 58 -8.65 2.19 6.02
C PRO A 58 -9.73 2.35 4.95
N VAL A 59 -9.39 3.03 3.86
CA VAL A 59 -10.09 2.94 2.57
C VAL A 59 -9.48 1.77 1.81
N GLU A 60 -10.22 0.68 1.69
CA GLU A 60 -9.69 -0.64 1.30
C GLU A 60 -9.75 -0.92 -0.21
N TYR A 61 -10.35 -0.03 -1.01
CA TYR A 61 -10.46 -0.23 -2.46
C TYR A 61 -9.87 0.96 -3.19
N GLY A 62 -8.91 0.67 -4.05
CA GLY A 62 -8.14 1.64 -4.80
C GLY A 62 -8.22 1.48 -6.31
N GLN A 63 -7.48 2.33 -7.03
CA GLN A 63 -7.31 2.23 -8.47
C GLN A 63 -6.19 1.22 -8.77
N LEU A 64 -6.51 0.18 -9.53
CA LEU A 64 -5.70 -1.01 -9.68
C LEU A 64 -5.73 -1.60 -11.10
N THR A 65 -6.04 -0.82 -12.11
CA THR A 65 -6.25 -1.32 -13.48
C THR A 65 -5.08 -2.19 -13.99
N TRP A 66 -3.85 -1.87 -13.58
CA TRP A 66 -2.65 -2.60 -13.96
C TRP A 66 -2.59 -4.03 -13.40
N GLY A 67 -3.10 -4.25 -12.18
CA GLY A 67 -3.10 -5.57 -11.52
C GLY A 67 -4.19 -6.53 -12.02
N LEU A 68 -5.22 -6.03 -12.72
CA LEU A 68 -6.36 -6.84 -13.15
C LEU A 68 -6.01 -8.10 -13.97
N PRO A 69 -5.04 -8.06 -14.91
CA PRO A 69 -4.69 -9.23 -15.72
C PRO A 69 -4.15 -10.42 -14.92
N PHE A 70 -3.58 -10.19 -13.72
CA PHE A 70 -3.12 -11.26 -12.85
C PHE A 70 -4.26 -11.99 -12.11
N GLY A 71 -5.49 -11.43 -12.15
CA GLY A 71 -6.66 -12.00 -11.46
C GLY A 71 -6.77 -11.57 -10.00
N LEU A 72 -7.77 -12.09 -9.30
CA LEU A 72 -8.01 -11.90 -7.86
C LEU A 72 -7.93 -10.44 -7.35
N SER A 73 -8.19 -9.45 -8.22
CA SER A 73 -8.04 -8.03 -7.92
C SER A 73 -9.35 -7.27 -8.14
N VAL A 74 -9.57 -6.21 -7.35
CA VAL A 74 -10.74 -5.33 -7.46
C VAL A 74 -10.29 -3.91 -7.71
N ASP A 75 -10.56 -3.41 -8.92
CA ASP A 75 -10.27 -2.03 -9.32
C ASP A 75 -11.47 -1.12 -9.12
N ILE A 76 -11.24 0.07 -8.58
CA ILE A 76 -12.16 1.19 -8.69
C ILE A 76 -11.51 2.32 -9.50
N THR A 77 -12.25 2.91 -10.44
CA THR A 77 -11.67 3.93 -11.33
C THR A 77 -11.17 5.15 -10.56
N ALA A 78 -10.12 5.80 -11.05
CA ALA A 78 -9.56 6.99 -10.42
C ALA A 78 -10.60 8.10 -10.11
N PRO A 79 -11.57 8.42 -11.00
CA PRO A 79 -12.61 9.40 -10.65
C PRO A 79 -13.55 8.95 -9.52
N LEU A 80 -13.76 7.64 -9.35
CA LEU A 80 -14.54 7.10 -8.23
C LEU A 80 -13.73 7.18 -6.94
N LEU A 81 -12.45 6.82 -6.99
CA LEU A 81 -11.53 6.92 -5.85
C LEU A 81 -11.43 8.38 -5.36
N THR A 82 -11.24 9.35 -6.27
CA THR A 82 -11.20 10.79 -5.91
C THR A 82 -12.46 11.21 -5.14
N ARG A 83 -13.65 10.85 -5.63
CA ARG A 83 -14.90 11.17 -4.93
C ARG A 83 -15.05 10.41 -3.60
N TYR A 84 -14.56 9.19 -3.54
CA TYR A 84 -14.62 8.40 -2.31
C TYR A 84 -13.72 9.01 -1.24
N VAL A 85 -12.48 9.36 -1.57
CA VAL A 85 -11.54 10.01 -0.65
C VAL A 85 -12.07 11.38 -0.20
N ASP A 86 -12.61 12.21 -1.11
CA ASP A 86 -13.26 13.47 -0.76
C ASP A 86 -14.38 13.27 0.27
N GLY A 87 -15.33 12.38 -0.03
CA GLY A 87 -16.44 12.10 0.86
C GLY A 87 -16.02 11.52 2.21
N PHE A 88 -15.03 10.62 2.21
CA PHE A 88 -14.50 10.01 3.42
C PHE A 88 -13.76 11.03 4.30
N ALA A 89 -12.90 11.86 3.69
CA ALA A 89 -12.19 12.92 4.42
C ALA A 89 -13.16 13.92 5.06
N ARG A 90 -14.20 14.37 4.33
CA ARG A 90 -15.27 15.23 4.89
C ARG A 90 -15.98 14.56 6.06
N ALA A 91 -16.31 13.27 5.95
CA ALA A 91 -16.98 12.53 7.01
C ALA A 91 -16.09 12.42 8.27
N VAL A 92 -14.79 12.16 8.10
CA VAL A 92 -13.81 12.13 9.20
C VAL A 92 -13.71 13.51 9.86
N MET A 93 -13.58 14.58 9.08
CA MET A 93 -13.55 15.96 9.58
C MET A 93 -14.81 16.32 10.37
N GLN A 94 -15.98 15.93 9.90
CA GLN A 94 -17.25 16.18 10.57
C GLN A 94 -17.41 15.38 11.87
N TRP A 95 -17.00 14.11 11.85
CA TRP A 95 -17.19 13.20 12.96
C TRP A 95 -16.15 13.40 14.06
N ALA A 96 -14.85 13.34 13.73
CA ALA A 96 -13.76 13.39 14.70
C ALA A 96 -13.28 14.82 14.99
N ARG A 97 -13.55 15.76 14.09
CA ARG A 97 -13.10 17.18 14.17
C ARG A 97 -11.60 17.30 14.47
N PRO A 98 -10.74 16.60 13.75
CA PRO A 98 -9.30 16.71 13.92
C PRO A 98 -8.80 18.08 13.43
N ASP A 99 -7.60 18.46 13.86
CA ASP A 99 -6.92 19.68 13.37
C ASP A 99 -6.34 19.46 11.96
N ALA A 100 -6.01 18.19 11.62
CA ALA A 100 -5.44 17.82 10.33
C ALA A 100 -5.74 16.36 9.97
N LEU A 101 -5.56 16.01 8.68
CA LEU A 101 -5.57 14.65 8.17
C LEU A 101 -4.16 14.21 7.76
N TYR A 102 -3.78 12.99 8.14
CA TYR A 102 -2.59 12.33 7.65
C TYR A 102 -2.98 11.06 6.91
N VAL A 103 -2.66 10.99 5.62
CA VAL A 103 -3.07 9.87 4.76
C VAL A 103 -1.84 9.19 4.19
N VAL A 104 -1.81 7.87 4.28
CA VAL A 104 -0.71 7.05 3.78
C VAL A 104 -1.17 6.04 2.74
N ASP A 105 -0.22 5.58 1.94
CA ASP A 105 -0.39 4.59 0.90
C ASP A 105 0.92 3.83 0.68
N VAL A 106 0.87 2.55 0.34
CA VAL A 106 2.01 1.78 -0.15
C VAL A 106 1.83 1.32 -1.59
N HIS A 107 0.58 1.25 -2.08
CA HIS A 107 0.25 0.90 -3.46
C HIS A 107 0.88 1.85 -4.48
N GLY A 108 1.86 1.43 -5.21
CA GLY A 108 2.77 2.29 -5.98
C GLY A 108 2.18 3.04 -7.18
N SER A 109 0.92 2.81 -7.58
CA SER A 109 0.31 3.41 -8.78
C SER A 109 0.28 4.95 -8.73
N ILE A 110 0.85 5.61 -9.73
CA ILE A 110 0.81 7.08 -9.86
C ILE A 110 -0.63 7.58 -10.01
N VAL A 111 -1.46 6.84 -10.74
CA VAL A 111 -2.87 7.19 -10.96
C VAL A 111 -3.66 7.12 -9.66
N HIS A 112 -3.43 6.08 -8.85
CA HIS A 112 -4.00 5.92 -7.51
C HIS A 112 -3.62 7.09 -6.60
N ARG A 113 -2.34 7.38 -6.47
CA ARG A 113 -1.82 8.46 -5.63
C ARG A 113 -2.30 9.85 -6.06
N THR A 114 -2.46 10.06 -7.36
CA THR A 114 -3.04 11.31 -7.88
C THR A 114 -4.49 11.44 -7.48
N ALA A 115 -5.28 10.38 -7.63
CA ALA A 115 -6.70 10.38 -7.23
C ALA A 115 -6.90 10.64 -5.73
N ILE A 116 -6.01 10.11 -4.87
CA ILE A 116 -6.03 10.39 -3.43
C ILE A 116 -5.80 11.88 -3.16
N LYS A 117 -4.75 12.46 -3.75
CA LYS A 117 -4.41 13.88 -3.57
C LYS A 117 -5.52 14.80 -4.06
N ASP A 118 -6.12 14.50 -5.20
CA ASP A 118 -7.24 15.25 -5.75
C ASP A 118 -8.48 15.17 -4.83
N GLY A 119 -8.75 13.99 -4.26
CA GLY A 119 -9.82 13.81 -3.29
C GLY A 119 -9.60 14.61 -2.02
N LEU A 120 -8.38 14.56 -1.45
CA LEU A 120 -8.01 15.34 -0.27
C LEU A 120 -8.10 16.86 -0.53
N ALA A 121 -7.59 17.32 -1.67
CA ALA A 121 -7.67 18.73 -2.07
C ALA A 121 -9.14 19.20 -2.24
N SER A 122 -10.03 18.33 -2.71
CA SER A 122 -11.46 18.62 -2.88
C SER A 122 -12.23 18.60 -1.55
N SER A 123 -11.72 17.94 -0.52
CA SER A 123 -12.42 17.68 0.76
C SER A 123 -12.65 18.94 1.61
N GLU A 124 -12.05 20.08 1.25
CA GLU A 124 -12.05 21.32 2.03
C GLU A 124 -11.39 21.16 3.42
N CYS A 125 -10.65 20.08 3.66
CA CYS A 125 -9.83 19.94 4.85
C CYS A 125 -8.71 20.99 4.82
N PRO A 126 -8.59 21.87 5.82
CA PRO A 126 -7.65 22.99 5.76
C PRO A 126 -6.19 22.54 5.87
N ARG A 127 -5.94 21.39 6.46
CA ARG A 127 -4.60 20.86 6.67
C ARG A 127 -4.61 19.35 6.44
N TRP A 128 -3.83 18.90 5.48
CA TRP A 128 -3.60 17.47 5.24
C TRP A 128 -2.21 17.21 4.68
N ALA A 129 -1.72 16.01 4.91
CA ALA A 129 -0.54 15.47 4.24
C ALA A 129 -0.85 14.07 3.70
N PHE A 130 -0.21 13.74 2.58
CA PHE A 130 -0.24 12.42 1.96
C PHE A 130 1.18 11.91 1.79
N ARG A 131 1.42 10.65 2.17
CA ARG A 131 2.71 9.97 2.01
C ARG A 131 2.55 8.64 1.30
N TRP A 132 3.27 8.45 0.20
CA TRP A 132 3.59 7.13 -0.31
C TRP A 132 4.79 6.58 0.47
N LEU A 133 4.54 5.60 1.33
CA LEU A 133 5.54 5.13 2.31
C LEU A 133 6.73 4.44 1.65
N HIS A 134 6.50 3.71 0.55
CA HIS A 134 7.56 3.03 -0.18
C HIS A 134 8.55 3.98 -0.90
N ASP A 135 8.25 5.27 -1.04
CA ASP A 135 9.23 6.27 -1.51
C ASP A 135 10.52 6.25 -0.66
N SER A 136 10.39 5.95 0.63
CA SER A 136 11.53 5.83 1.55
C SER A 136 12.33 4.53 1.39
N LEU A 137 11.85 3.58 0.58
CA LEU A 137 12.40 2.22 0.44
C LEU A 137 13.05 1.95 -0.92
N VAL A 138 13.09 2.92 -1.81
CA VAL A 138 13.58 2.73 -3.20
C VAL A 138 14.98 2.11 -3.25
N GLU A 139 15.87 2.40 -2.31
CA GLU A 139 17.22 1.85 -2.28
C GLU A 139 17.28 0.35 -1.90
N PHE A 140 16.21 -0.21 -1.33
CA PHE A 140 16.12 -1.63 -0.97
C PHE A 140 15.66 -2.51 -2.14
N ALA A 141 15.20 -1.92 -3.23
CA ALA A 141 14.64 -2.66 -4.36
C ALA A 141 15.67 -3.53 -5.11
N GLY A 142 16.98 -3.37 -4.85
CA GLY A 142 18.03 -4.14 -5.52
C GLY A 142 18.25 -3.76 -6.99
N GLU A 143 19.13 -4.49 -7.67
CA GLU A 143 19.50 -4.22 -9.09
C GLU A 143 18.34 -4.47 -10.07
N ARG A 144 17.47 -5.43 -9.75
CA ARG A 144 16.31 -5.78 -10.60
C ARG A 144 15.09 -4.93 -10.32
N GLY A 145 15.14 -4.12 -9.26
CA GLY A 145 13.98 -3.41 -8.74
C GLY A 145 13.00 -4.33 -8.02
N ASP A 146 12.02 -3.71 -7.36
CA ASP A 146 10.97 -4.40 -6.63
C ASP A 146 9.77 -3.45 -6.55
N GLN A 147 8.67 -3.80 -7.21
CA GLN A 147 7.50 -2.92 -7.27
C GLN A 147 6.22 -3.56 -6.78
N HIS A 148 6.11 -4.88 -6.84
CA HIS A 148 4.87 -5.56 -6.51
C HIS A 148 5.15 -7.00 -6.12
N ALA A 149 4.69 -7.40 -4.95
CA ALA A 149 4.81 -8.75 -4.41
C ALA A 149 6.25 -9.29 -4.35
N GLY A 150 7.25 -8.41 -4.38
CA GLY A 150 8.66 -8.78 -4.33
C GLY A 150 9.20 -8.90 -2.89
N GLY A 151 10.52 -8.86 -2.78
CA GLY A 151 11.19 -9.06 -1.49
C GLY A 151 10.88 -7.97 -0.47
N VAL A 152 10.73 -6.71 -0.90
CA VAL A 152 10.43 -5.58 -0.02
C VAL A 152 9.11 -5.79 0.71
N GLU A 153 8.05 -6.09 -0.02
CA GLU A 153 6.72 -6.30 0.57
C GLU A 153 6.67 -7.59 1.39
N THR A 154 7.32 -8.64 0.90
CA THR A 154 7.36 -9.94 1.59
C THR A 154 7.93 -9.81 3.00
N VAL A 155 9.11 -9.19 3.16
CA VAL A 155 9.74 -9.09 4.48
C VAL A 155 9.03 -8.10 5.39
N LEU A 156 8.35 -7.09 4.86
CA LEU A 156 7.55 -6.16 5.65
C LEU A 156 6.28 -6.84 6.19
N VAL A 157 5.58 -7.62 5.36
CA VAL A 157 4.42 -8.40 5.82
C VAL A 157 4.84 -9.43 6.86
N GLU A 158 5.96 -10.13 6.64
CA GLU A 158 6.52 -11.08 7.59
C GLU A 158 6.86 -10.42 8.94
N LEU A 159 7.45 -9.22 8.92
CA LEU A 159 7.76 -8.46 10.13
C LEU A 159 6.50 -8.03 10.89
N ILE A 160 5.45 -7.63 10.17
CA ILE A 160 4.19 -7.18 10.78
C ILE A 160 3.42 -8.37 11.35
N ASN A 161 3.28 -9.44 10.58
CA ASN A 161 2.64 -10.68 10.99
C ASN A 161 3.08 -11.86 10.10
N GLY A 162 4.10 -12.58 10.52
CA GLY A 162 4.66 -13.72 9.77
C GLY A 162 3.67 -14.85 9.48
N GLN A 163 2.52 -14.91 10.16
CA GLN A 163 1.49 -15.91 9.86
C GLN A 163 0.71 -15.60 8.56
N LEU A 164 0.89 -14.41 8.00
CA LEU A 164 0.23 -13.98 6.77
C LEU A 164 1.04 -14.33 5.51
N VAL A 165 2.32 -14.64 5.66
CA VAL A 165 3.14 -15.18 4.57
C VAL A 165 2.94 -16.70 4.52
N ASP A 166 2.71 -17.25 3.35
CA ASP A 166 2.49 -18.70 3.23
C ASP A 166 3.82 -19.45 3.43
N ASP A 167 4.01 -20.00 4.62
CA ASP A 167 5.21 -20.77 5.01
C ASP A 167 5.47 -21.99 4.14
N GLN A 168 4.48 -22.50 3.43
CA GLN A 168 4.64 -23.65 2.52
C GLN A 168 5.20 -23.22 1.17
N LEU A 169 4.87 -21.99 0.74
CA LEU A 169 5.33 -21.45 -0.55
C LEU A 169 6.58 -20.59 -0.38
N TRP A 170 6.60 -19.70 0.61
CA TRP A 170 7.72 -18.84 0.90
C TRP A 170 8.97 -19.66 1.27
N PRO A 171 9.93 -19.59 1.83
CA PRO A 171 11.32 -20.11 1.87
C PRO A 171 11.56 -21.42 1.10
N ALA A 172 10.63 -22.34 1.10
CA ALA A 172 10.82 -23.67 0.49
C ALA A 172 10.64 -23.67 -1.04
N ALA A 173 9.81 -22.76 -1.56
CA ALA A 173 9.43 -22.70 -2.97
C ALA A 173 9.90 -21.41 -3.66
N ILE A 174 10.85 -20.67 -3.07
CA ILE A 174 11.27 -19.36 -3.61
C ILE A 174 11.75 -19.43 -5.07
N ASP A 175 12.41 -20.52 -5.47
CA ASP A 175 12.90 -20.68 -6.85
C ASP A 175 11.72 -20.88 -7.83
N GLU A 176 10.67 -21.58 -7.40
CA GLU A 176 9.46 -21.80 -8.18
C GLU A 176 8.64 -20.50 -8.27
N ILE A 177 8.50 -19.79 -7.15
CA ILE A 177 7.83 -18.48 -7.08
C ILE A 177 8.53 -17.48 -8.00
N ALA A 178 9.86 -17.39 -7.90
CA ALA A 178 10.68 -16.48 -8.68
C ALA A 178 10.64 -16.78 -10.19
N ALA A 179 10.41 -18.02 -10.59
CA ALA A 179 10.34 -18.39 -12.00
C ALA A 179 9.17 -17.72 -12.73
N GLY A 180 8.09 -17.37 -12.01
CA GLY A 180 6.93 -16.64 -12.53
C GLY A 180 6.98 -15.12 -12.37
N GLN A 181 8.07 -14.55 -11.86
CA GLN A 181 8.18 -13.10 -11.70
C GLN A 181 8.43 -12.38 -13.03
N MET A 182 7.91 -11.16 -13.15
CA MET A 182 8.21 -10.26 -14.26
C MET A 182 9.40 -9.36 -13.88
N GLU A 183 10.40 -9.29 -14.77
CA GLU A 183 11.51 -8.36 -14.57
C GLU A 183 11.02 -6.90 -14.58
N MET A 184 11.55 -6.05 -13.69
CA MET A 184 11.16 -4.65 -13.52
C MET A 184 11.25 -3.85 -14.85
N ASN A 185 12.36 -3.98 -15.56
CA ASN A 185 12.52 -3.24 -16.82
C ASN A 185 11.45 -3.63 -17.84
N ARG A 186 11.09 -4.93 -17.89
CA ARG A 186 10.02 -5.40 -18.76
C ARG A 186 8.66 -4.84 -18.34
N ALA A 187 8.38 -4.79 -17.05
CA ALA A 187 7.15 -4.18 -16.54
C ALA A 187 7.06 -2.69 -16.88
N ILE A 188 8.15 -1.95 -16.76
CA ILE A 188 8.22 -0.52 -17.13
C ILE A 188 7.96 -0.32 -18.63
N GLU A 189 8.57 -1.13 -19.50
CA GLU A 189 8.34 -1.07 -20.94
C GLU A 189 6.86 -1.31 -21.28
N LEU A 190 6.27 -2.36 -20.73
CA LEU A 190 4.89 -2.75 -20.99
C LEU A 190 3.88 -1.76 -20.40
N SER A 191 4.20 -1.12 -19.26
CA SER A 191 3.27 -0.17 -18.63
C SER A 191 3.03 1.11 -19.43
N ALA A 192 3.80 1.33 -20.52
CA ALA A 192 3.53 2.40 -21.46
C ALA A 192 2.27 2.13 -22.33
N ASP A 193 1.92 0.87 -22.54
CA ASP A 193 0.70 0.44 -23.25
C ASP A 193 -0.02 -0.66 -22.47
N LEU A 194 -1.11 -0.29 -21.81
CA LEU A 194 -1.89 -1.21 -21.00
C LEU A 194 -2.47 -2.39 -21.81
N ALA A 195 -2.79 -2.18 -23.09
CA ALA A 195 -3.32 -3.25 -23.92
C ALA A 195 -2.25 -4.29 -24.24
N GLU A 196 -1.02 -3.84 -24.56
CA GLU A 196 0.13 -4.75 -24.76
C GLU A 196 0.46 -5.50 -23.46
N PHE A 197 0.42 -4.81 -22.32
CA PHE A 197 0.62 -5.44 -21.00
C PHE A 197 -0.38 -6.57 -20.74
N ILE A 198 -1.67 -6.32 -20.97
CA ILE A 198 -2.73 -7.31 -20.80
C ILE A 198 -2.49 -8.52 -21.71
N GLU A 199 -2.19 -8.30 -22.99
CA GLU A 199 -1.92 -9.38 -23.95
C GLU A 199 -0.74 -10.26 -23.51
N VAL A 200 0.33 -9.67 -22.99
CA VAL A 200 1.51 -10.42 -22.51
C VAL A 200 1.17 -11.26 -21.28
N VAL A 201 0.45 -10.70 -20.32
CA VAL A 201 0.07 -11.44 -19.10
C VAL A 201 -0.91 -12.57 -19.43
N GLU A 202 -1.94 -12.31 -20.23
CA GLU A 202 -2.89 -13.34 -20.66
C GLU A 202 -2.23 -14.47 -21.45
N ALA A 203 -1.28 -14.15 -22.34
CA ALA A 203 -0.54 -15.15 -23.09
C ALA A 203 0.35 -16.02 -22.19
N SER A 204 0.79 -15.50 -21.04
CA SER A 204 1.61 -16.25 -20.07
C SER A 204 0.82 -17.39 -19.41
N SER A 205 -0.49 -17.26 -19.30
CA SER A 205 -1.35 -18.29 -18.67
C SER A 205 -1.32 -19.64 -19.41
N GLY A 206 -0.89 -19.69 -20.65
CA GLY A 206 -0.70 -20.90 -21.44
C GLY A 206 0.71 -21.49 -21.41
N GLN A 207 1.62 -20.91 -20.61
CA GLN A 207 3.01 -21.36 -20.50
C GLN A 207 3.20 -22.36 -19.36
N ASP A 208 4.32 -23.12 -19.38
CA ASP A 208 4.68 -24.05 -18.29
C ASP A 208 4.87 -23.31 -16.95
N VAL A 209 5.38 -22.08 -17.00
CA VAL A 209 5.51 -21.18 -15.84
C VAL A 209 4.84 -19.85 -16.21
N PRO A 210 3.58 -19.66 -15.82
CA PRO A 210 2.87 -18.40 -16.05
C PRO A 210 3.43 -17.28 -15.16
N LEU A 211 3.22 -16.03 -15.60
CA LEU A 211 3.44 -14.87 -14.75
C LEU A 211 2.49 -14.92 -13.54
N ASN A 212 3.02 -14.64 -12.36
CA ASN A 212 2.33 -14.84 -11.07
C ASN A 212 2.07 -13.54 -10.29
N GLY A 213 2.10 -12.39 -10.95
CA GLY A 213 1.86 -11.10 -10.34
C GLY A 213 3.08 -10.45 -9.69
N ILE A 214 4.13 -11.20 -9.40
CA ILE A 214 5.35 -10.61 -8.84
C ILE A 214 6.06 -9.77 -9.91
N VAL A 215 6.35 -8.51 -9.58
CA VAL A 215 7.10 -7.59 -10.44
C VAL A 215 8.31 -7.07 -9.70
N GLY A 216 9.49 -7.54 -10.10
CA GLY A 216 10.74 -7.20 -9.45
C GLY A 216 11.58 -8.41 -9.09
N ASP A 217 12.15 -8.43 -7.90
CA ASP A 217 13.07 -9.47 -7.43
C ASP A 217 12.66 -10.02 -6.05
N ILE A 218 12.07 -11.21 -6.04
CA ILE A 218 11.74 -11.90 -4.79
C ILE A 218 12.97 -12.42 -4.05
N TYR A 219 14.09 -12.69 -4.73
CA TYR A 219 15.30 -13.21 -4.10
C TYR A 219 15.97 -12.23 -3.16
N ASN A 220 15.78 -10.93 -3.35
CA ASN A 220 16.37 -9.90 -2.51
C ASN A 220 15.84 -9.98 -1.07
N ALA A 221 14.66 -10.55 -0.83
CA ALA A 221 14.09 -10.76 0.49
C ALA A 221 15.05 -11.42 1.49
N ARG A 222 15.93 -12.31 1.01
CA ARG A 222 16.93 -12.97 1.86
C ARG A 222 18.01 -12.03 2.41
N GLN A 223 18.12 -10.81 1.89
CA GLN A 223 19.17 -9.84 2.21
C GLN A 223 18.63 -8.58 2.85
N LEU A 224 17.30 -8.38 2.86
CA LEU A 224 16.65 -7.18 3.34
C LEU A 224 16.52 -7.18 4.87
N ASP A 225 16.77 -6.03 5.48
CA ASP A 225 16.47 -5.77 6.90
C ASP A 225 15.09 -5.10 7.03
N ALA A 226 14.08 -5.90 7.29
CA ALA A 226 12.70 -5.43 7.43
C ALA A 226 12.54 -4.42 8.59
N ALA A 227 13.33 -4.54 9.66
CA ALA A 227 13.27 -3.61 10.78
C ALA A 227 13.83 -2.24 10.40
N GLU A 228 14.92 -2.20 9.64
CA GLU A 228 15.46 -0.96 9.08
C GLU A 228 14.45 -0.30 8.13
N MET A 229 13.84 -1.08 7.24
CA MET A 229 12.83 -0.59 6.29
C MET A 229 11.61 -0.01 7.02
N MET A 230 11.07 -0.71 8.02
CA MET A 230 9.98 -0.21 8.86
C MET A 230 10.38 1.10 9.55
N GLN A 231 11.60 1.18 10.09
CA GLN A 231 12.08 2.39 10.75
C GLN A 231 12.17 3.58 9.77
N ARG A 232 12.54 3.35 8.52
CA ARG A 232 12.58 4.42 7.50
C ARG A 232 11.17 4.94 7.19
N MET A 233 10.20 4.06 7.02
CA MET A 233 8.80 4.47 6.84
C MET A 233 8.30 5.27 8.05
N LEU A 234 8.61 4.83 9.26
CA LEU A 234 8.25 5.55 10.48
C LEU A 234 8.91 6.93 10.54
N ASN A 235 10.18 7.04 10.18
CA ASN A 235 10.91 8.32 10.21
C ASN A 235 10.30 9.36 9.27
N VAL A 236 9.98 8.99 8.02
CA VAL A 236 9.36 9.92 7.07
C VAL A 236 7.94 10.30 7.51
N ALA A 237 7.18 9.35 8.04
CA ALA A 237 5.84 9.60 8.55
C ALA A 237 5.87 10.51 9.80
N THR A 238 6.81 10.31 10.71
CA THR A 238 7.04 11.19 11.87
C THR A 238 7.32 12.62 11.43
N GLN A 239 8.20 12.81 10.44
CA GLN A 239 8.51 14.14 9.91
C GLN A 239 7.26 14.81 9.30
N ASP A 240 6.40 14.06 8.61
CA ASP A 240 5.15 14.59 8.09
C ASP A 240 4.20 15.03 9.22
N LEU A 241 4.09 14.21 10.29
CA LEU A 241 3.27 14.55 11.46
C LEU A 241 3.78 15.80 12.18
N GLU A 242 5.10 15.98 12.31
CA GLU A 242 5.69 17.19 12.88
C GLU A 242 5.36 18.43 12.04
N ASN A 243 5.45 18.31 10.71
CA ASN A 243 5.08 19.40 9.79
C ASN A 243 3.58 19.75 9.86
N LEU A 244 2.72 18.74 10.10
CA LEU A 244 1.28 18.97 10.27
C LEU A 244 0.92 19.64 11.60
N ARG A 245 1.77 19.57 12.62
CA ARG A 245 1.54 20.23 13.93
C ARG A 245 1.96 21.71 13.95
N CYS A 246 2.83 22.13 13.02
CA CYS A 246 3.26 23.52 12.87
C CYS A 246 2.25 24.34 12.08
#